data_c60743b2ee7b6bb5683733797ad1c317
#
_entry.id   c60743b2ee7b6bb5683733797ad1c317
#
_cell.length_a   1.000
_cell.length_b   1.000
_cell.length_c   1.000
_cell.angle_alpha   90.00
_cell.angle_beta   90.00
_cell.angle_gamma   90.00
#
_symmetry.space_group_name_H-M   'P 1'
#
loop_
_entity.id
_entity.type
_entity.pdbx_description
1 polymer ?
#
loop_
_entity_poly.entity_id
_entity_poly.type
_entity_poly.pdbx_seq_one_letter_code
_entity_poly.pdbx_strand_id
1 'polypeptide(L)'
;MQELIERLKKIKERSNYSQTDLALKIGRSPAVINQFLQGKYKGDLDDVTARISDFVETEETRYDAKFKAPSFVETASTIRAKELIKFAHQYRTICVLTATSGLGKSTILKECKAEYKNSILLEVTSGFTPRALMRALLTVLKPDYGRSLSTADLMKECIECLRKTEYLILVDEAELLPYQALEALRRLYDMTEVGLVLAGLPRLSGNLLGEDGEHVQMYSRVSQYLDLNEKFARRDFDAIVVRMMPEAVDDEIRELLYLCAGHNIRRLLNIVRGVYDLSDKADAVVGIGTVREYTNKLMNNSKGKNKSSVH
;
A
#
# COMPACT_ATOMS: atom_id res chain seq x y z
N MET A 1 -15.09 -32.98 6.47
CA MET A 1 -13.63 -32.83 6.36
C MET A 1 -13.14 -32.81 4.92
N GLN A 2 -13.43 -33.79 4.09
CA GLN A 2 -12.98 -33.80 2.70
C GLN A 2 -13.45 -32.57 1.90
N GLU A 3 -14.71 -32.18 2.03
CA GLU A 3 -15.25 -30.98 1.41
C GLU A 3 -14.51 -29.69 1.81
N LEU A 4 -14.19 -29.53 3.11
CA LEU A 4 -13.43 -28.37 3.59
C LEU A 4 -12.00 -28.35 3.04
N ILE A 5 -11.36 -29.51 2.89
CA ILE A 5 -10.04 -29.63 2.28
C ILE A 5 -10.09 -29.20 0.80
N GLU A 6 -11.10 -29.59 0.05
CA GLU A 6 -11.27 -29.20 -1.34
C GLU A 6 -11.53 -27.71 -1.50
N ARG A 7 -12.38 -27.15 -0.66
CA ARG A 7 -12.65 -25.69 -0.62
C ARG A 7 -11.36 -24.91 -0.32
N LEU A 8 -10.58 -25.34 0.68
CA LEU A 8 -9.29 -24.73 1.02
C LEU A 8 -8.27 -24.82 -0.12
N LYS A 9 -8.21 -25.97 -0.84
CA LYS A 9 -7.35 -26.13 -2.02
C LYS A 9 -7.74 -25.17 -3.14
N LYS A 10 -9.04 -25.05 -3.44
CA LYS A 10 -9.55 -24.09 -4.43
C LYS A 10 -9.16 -22.65 -4.09
N ILE A 11 -9.30 -22.25 -2.82
CA ILE A 11 -8.89 -20.91 -2.35
C ILE A 11 -7.38 -20.72 -2.51
N LYS A 12 -6.58 -21.71 -2.14
CA LYS A 12 -5.12 -21.66 -2.29
C LYS A 12 -4.71 -21.41 -3.75
N GLU A 13 -5.27 -22.14 -4.68
CA GLU A 13 -4.96 -22.05 -6.12
C GLU A 13 -5.41 -20.69 -6.70
N ARG A 14 -6.67 -20.31 -6.46
CA ARG A 14 -7.24 -19.08 -7.02
C ARG A 14 -6.60 -17.79 -6.46
N SER A 15 -6.17 -17.81 -5.20
CA SER A 15 -5.52 -16.67 -4.54
C SER A 15 -4.00 -16.73 -4.58
N ASN A 16 -3.43 -17.75 -5.23
CA ASN A 16 -1.99 -18.02 -5.33
C ASN A 16 -1.26 -17.99 -3.96
N TYR A 17 -1.93 -18.49 -2.91
CA TYR A 17 -1.34 -18.54 -1.57
C TYR A 17 -0.31 -19.67 -1.47
N SER A 18 0.88 -19.34 -0.93
CA SER A 18 1.82 -20.35 -0.47
C SER A 18 1.29 -21.06 0.80
N GLN A 19 1.89 -22.19 1.15
CA GLN A 19 1.56 -22.86 2.43
C GLN A 19 1.88 -21.99 3.65
N THR A 20 2.90 -21.17 3.55
CA THR A 20 3.28 -20.22 4.61
C THR A 20 2.24 -19.12 4.75
N ASP A 21 1.71 -18.60 3.65
CA ASP A 21 0.64 -17.58 3.67
C ASP A 21 -0.63 -18.13 4.31
N LEU A 22 -1.05 -19.35 3.93
CA LEU A 22 -2.19 -20.02 4.54
C LEU A 22 -2.00 -20.24 6.04
N ALA A 23 -0.82 -20.71 6.43
CA ALA A 23 -0.46 -20.94 7.82
C ALA A 23 -0.57 -19.67 8.66
N LEU A 24 -0.04 -18.56 8.14
CA LEU A 24 -0.12 -17.24 8.78
C LEU A 24 -1.56 -16.75 8.90
N LYS A 25 -2.35 -16.88 7.83
CA LYS A 25 -3.76 -16.42 7.78
C LYS A 25 -4.68 -17.23 8.69
N ILE A 26 -4.46 -18.54 8.79
CA ILE A 26 -5.25 -19.45 9.62
C ILE A 26 -4.75 -19.44 11.09
N GLY A 27 -3.54 -18.90 11.35
CA GLY A 27 -2.94 -18.88 12.68
C GLY A 27 -2.44 -20.24 13.13
N ARG A 28 -1.88 -21.06 12.21
CA ARG A 28 -1.29 -22.38 12.47
C ARG A 28 0.04 -22.51 11.73
N SER A 29 0.86 -23.51 12.14
CA SER A 29 2.12 -23.75 11.44
C SER A 29 1.93 -24.34 10.04
N PRO A 30 2.86 -24.09 9.09
CA PRO A 30 2.81 -24.69 7.74
C PRO A 30 2.73 -26.22 7.77
N ALA A 31 3.35 -26.87 8.75
CA ALA A 31 3.31 -28.32 8.91
C ALA A 31 1.88 -28.81 9.24
N VAL A 32 1.15 -28.10 10.10
CA VAL A 32 -0.25 -28.40 10.44
C VAL A 32 -1.14 -28.26 9.21
N ILE A 33 -1.02 -27.16 8.48
CA ILE A 33 -1.80 -26.93 7.27
C ILE A 33 -1.51 -28.00 6.22
N ASN A 34 -0.25 -28.39 6.05
CA ASN A 34 0.12 -29.44 5.10
C ASN A 34 -0.48 -30.80 5.48
N GLN A 35 -0.39 -31.19 6.76
CA GLN A 35 -0.97 -32.45 7.25
C GLN A 35 -2.50 -32.44 7.14
N PHE A 36 -3.15 -31.31 7.38
CA PHE A 36 -4.59 -31.15 7.21
C PHE A 36 -5.01 -31.33 5.75
N LEU A 37 -4.32 -30.66 4.81
CA LEU A 37 -4.56 -30.79 3.38
C LEU A 37 -4.37 -32.21 2.83
N GLN A 38 -3.53 -33.02 3.50
CA GLN A 38 -3.30 -34.43 3.19
C GLN A 38 -4.28 -35.37 3.92
N GLY A 39 -5.14 -34.85 4.80
CA GLY A 39 -6.02 -35.66 5.64
C GLY A 39 -5.27 -36.49 6.70
N LYS A 40 -4.04 -36.13 7.05
CA LYS A 40 -3.15 -36.90 7.95
C LYS A 40 -2.95 -36.24 9.32
N TYR A 41 -3.56 -35.09 9.57
CA TYR A 41 -3.42 -34.39 10.84
C TYR A 41 -4.08 -35.18 11.99
N LYS A 42 -3.34 -35.38 13.08
CA LYS A 42 -3.76 -36.21 14.25
C LYS A 42 -3.85 -35.39 15.55
N GLY A 43 -3.65 -34.07 15.48
CA GLY A 43 -3.74 -33.20 16.66
C GLY A 43 -5.17 -32.78 16.97
N ASP A 44 -5.34 -31.59 17.54
CA ASP A 44 -6.66 -30.99 17.82
C ASP A 44 -7.38 -30.66 16.52
N LEU A 45 -8.17 -31.64 16.06
CA LEU A 45 -8.93 -31.53 14.82
C LEU A 45 -10.05 -30.49 14.90
N ASP A 46 -10.68 -30.35 16.05
CA ASP A 46 -11.84 -29.47 16.24
C ASP A 46 -11.40 -28.01 16.10
N ASP A 47 -10.33 -27.61 16.78
CA ASP A 47 -9.79 -26.24 16.68
C ASP A 47 -9.25 -25.95 15.28
N VAL A 48 -8.51 -26.86 14.66
CA VAL A 48 -7.97 -26.64 13.31
C VAL A 48 -9.09 -26.58 12.27
N THR A 49 -10.10 -27.43 12.38
CA THR A 49 -11.27 -27.42 11.48
C THR A 49 -12.08 -26.14 11.60
N ALA A 50 -12.33 -25.67 12.83
CA ALA A 50 -13.03 -24.41 13.07
C ALA A 50 -12.31 -23.23 12.43
N ARG A 51 -11.01 -23.07 12.65
CA ARG A 51 -10.21 -21.99 12.07
C ARG A 51 -10.14 -22.03 10.55
N ILE A 52 -10.03 -23.21 9.98
CA ILE A 52 -10.02 -23.38 8.53
C ILE A 52 -11.41 -23.07 7.95
N SER A 53 -12.49 -23.47 8.63
CA SER A 53 -13.86 -23.13 8.21
C SER A 53 -14.09 -21.61 8.20
N ASP A 54 -13.74 -20.93 9.27
CA ASP A 54 -13.84 -19.47 9.37
C ASP A 54 -13.04 -18.77 8.26
N PHE A 55 -11.82 -19.25 8.02
CA PHE A 55 -10.98 -18.72 6.94
C PHE A 55 -11.61 -18.96 5.57
N VAL A 56 -12.09 -20.18 5.29
CA VAL A 56 -12.71 -20.56 4.02
C VAL A 56 -13.97 -19.73 3.78
N GLU A 57 -14.87 -19.63 4.74
CA GLU A 57 -16.10 -18.83 4.65
C GLU A 57 -15.80 -17.35 4.40
N THR A 58 -14.79 -16.81 5.11
CA THR A 58 -14.34 -15.42 4.92
C THR A 58 -13.80 -15.18 3.51
N GLU A 59 -12.97 -16.09 2.99
CA GLU A 59 -12.39 -15.95 1.65
C GLU A 59 -13.41 -16.19 0.53
N GLU A 60 -14.37 -17.08 0.71
CA GLU A 60 -15.47 -17.28 -0.23
C GLU A 60 -16.38 -16.07 -0.27
N THR A 61 -16.79 -15.53 0.88
CA THR A 61 -17.57 -14.28 0.96
C THR A 61 -16.84 -13.12 0.26
N ARG A 62 -15.52 -13.01 0.44
CA ARG A 62 -14.73 -11.99 -0.27
C ARG A 62 -14.68 -12.21 -1.78
N TYR A 63 -14.66 -13.46 -2.21
CA TYR A 63 -14.59 -13.80 -3.63
C TYR A 63 -15.93 -13.58 -4.33
N ASP A 64 -17.01 -13.94 -3.69
CA ASP A 64 -18.37 -13.80 -4.19
C ASP A 64 -18.89 -12.36 -4.10
N ALA A 65 -18.16 -11.48 -3.38
CA ALA A 65 -18.50 -10.07 -3.33
C ALA A 65 -18.56 -9.48 -4.74
N LYS A 66 -19.69 -8.86 -5.07
CA LYS A 66 -19.92 -8.19 -6.36
C LYS A 66 -18.87 -7.13 -6.66
N PHE A 67 -18.36 -6.48 -5.59
CA PHE A 67 -17.34 -5.45 -5.73
C PHE A 67 -15.92 -6.01 -5.70
N LYS A 68 -15.20 -5.83 -6.81
CA LYS A 68 -13.75 -6.08 -6.90
C LYS A 68 -13.06 -4.75 -7.14
N ALA A 69 -12.30 -4.29 -6.14
CA ALA A 69 -11.52 -3.07 -6.30
C ALA A 69 -10.51 -3.22 -7.45
N PRO A 70 -10.40 -2.24 -8.35
CA PRO A 70 -9.36 -2.23 -9.35
C PRO A 70 -7.99 -2.14 -8.66
N SER A 71 -6.98 -2.85 -9.18
CA SER A 71 -5.62 -2.81 -8.65
C SER A 71 -5.00 -1.44 -8.82
N PHE A 72 -5.26 -0.80 -9.94
CA PHE A 72 -4.78 0.54 -10.29
C PHE A 72 -5.76 1.23 -11.25
N VAL A 73 -5.86 2.56 -11.13
CA VAL A 73 -6.62 3.40 -12.07
C VAL A 73 -5.69 4.51 -12.55
N GLU A 74 -5.46 4.53 -13.86
CA GLU A 74 -4.65 5.59 -14.47
C GLU A 74 -5.46 6.88 -14.56
N THR A 75 -4.89 7.96 -14.03
CA THR A 75 -5.45 9.31 -14.03
C THR A 75 -4.36 10.32 -14.39
N ALA A 76 -4.74 11.58 -14.67
CA ALA A 76 -3.74 12.61 -14.98
C ALA A 76 -2.74 12.82 -13.83
N SER A 77 -3.18 12.71 -12.58
CA SER A 77 -2.29 12.83 -11.41
C SER A 77 -1.36 11.62 -11.26
N THR A 78 -1.85 10.40 -11.50
CA THR A 78 -1.01 9.19 -11.44
C THR A 78 0.01 9.15 -12.57
N ILE A 79 -0.34 9.61 -13.77
CA ILE A 79 0.59 9.74 -14.90
C ILE A 79 1.75 10.67 -14.52
N ARG A 80 1.46 11.86 -13.96
CA ARG A 80 2.51 12.81 -13.51
C ARG A 80 3.41 12.22 -12.45
N ALA A 81 2.85 11.45 -11.49
CA ALA A 81 3.66 10.76 -10.49
C ALA A 81 4.55 9.69 -11.12
N LYS A 82 4.05 8.93 -12.09
CA LYS A 82 4.86 7.95 -12.85
C LYS A 82 5.96 8.66 -13.66
N GLU A 83 5.68 9.81 -14.26
CA GLU A 83 6.66 10.63 -14.96
C GLU A 83 7.78 11.11 -14.03
N LEU A 84 7.45 11.58 -12.81
CA LEU A 84 8.43 11.94 -11.79
C LEU A 84 9.33 10.74 -11.41
N ILE A 85 8.72 9.56 -11.20
CA ILE A 85 9.44 8.34 -10.84
C ILE A 85 10.34 7.89 -12.01
N LYS A 86 9.83 7.96 -13.24
CA LYS A 86 10.61 7.70 -14.44
C LYS A 86 11.79 8.67 -14.58
N PHE A 87 11.58 9.95 -14.30
CA PHE A 87 12.64 10.96 -14.30
C PHE A 87 13.74 10.62 -13.29
N ALA A 88 13.35 10.28 -12.03
CA ALA A 88 14.30 9.86 -11.01
C ALA A 88 15.15 8.67 -11.45
N HIS A 89 14.54 7.67 -12.10
CA HIS A 89 15.23 6.48 -12.62
C HIS A 89 16.16 6.83 -13.79
N GLN A 90 15.65 7.57 -14.78
CA GLN A 90 16.37 7.86 -16.02
C GLN A 90 17.59 8.77 -15.77
N TYR A 91 17.43 9.78 -14.92
CA TYR A 91 18.49 10.75 -14.63
C TYR A 91 19.26 10.44 -13.35
N ARG A 92 18.98 9.31 -12.72
CA ARG A 92 19.66 8.86 -11.49
C ARG A 92 19.71 9.95 -10.43
N THR A 93 18.57 10.51 -10.11
CA THR A 93 18.44 11.68 -9.23
C THR A 93 17.44 11.44 -8.12
N ILE A 94 17.43 12.35 -7.13
CA ILE A 94 16.45 12.32 -6.04
C ILE A 94 15.22 13.11 -6.46
N CYS A 95 14.04 12.48 -6.31
CA CYS A 95 12.74 13.12 -6.46
C CYS A 95 11.87 12.91 -5.22
N VAL A 96 10.97 13.85 -4.97
CA VAL A 96 10.06 13.83 -3.83
C VAL A 96 8.62 13.84 -4.31
N LEU A 97 7.82 12.91 -3.78
CA LEU A 97 6.39 12.77 -4.06
C LEU A 97 5.59 12.91 -2.76
N THR A 98 4.84 13.99 -2.61
CA THR A 98 3.97 14.17 -1.44
C THR A 98 2.50 14.08 -1.77
N ALA A 99 1.73 13.62 -0.82
CA ALA A 99 0.27 13.70 -0.82
C ALA A 99 -0.29 13.43 0.56
N THR A 100 -1.50 13.88 0.83
CA THR A 100 -2.26 13.46 2.01
C THR A 100 -2.52 11.96 2.02
N SER A 101 -2.86 11.42 3.19
CA SER A 101 -3.18 10.00 3.32
C SER A 101 -4.40 9.64 2.46
N GLY A 102 -4.32 8.51 1.76
CA GLY A 102 -5.43 7.97 0.97
C GLY A 102 -5.52 8.46 -0.47
N LEU A 103 -4.57 9.28 -0.97
CA LEU A 103 -4.49 9.70 -2.39
C LEU A 103 -3.77 8.70 -3.31
N GLY A 104 -3.37 7.53 -2.81
CA GLY A 104 -2.86 6.45 -3.66
C GLY A 104 -1.35 6.43 -3.88
N LYS A 105 -0.51 7.17 -3.12
CA LYS A 105 0.97 7.13 -3.20
C LYS A 105 1.51 5.70 -3.24
N SER A 106 1.20 4.90 -2.22
CA SER A 106 1.67 3.51 -2.11
C SER A 106 1.23 2.64 -3.31
N THR A 107 0.04 2.88 -3.85
CA THR A 107 -0.47 2.18 -5.04
C THR A 107 0.36 2.55 -6.28
N ILE A 108 0.69 3.84 -6.45
CA ILE A 108 1.55 4.31 -7.54
C ILE A 108 2.95 3.69 -7.43
N LEU A 109 3.54 3.69 -6.23
CA LEU A 109 4.87 3.10 -6.00
C LEU A 109 4.88 1.59 -6.29
N LYS A 110 3.84 0.86 -5.88
CA LYS A 110 3.69 -0.58 -6.17
C LYS A 110 3.54 -0.85 -7.65
N GLU A 111 2.80 -0.03 -8.37
CA GLU A 111 2.67 -0.11 -9.83
C GLU A 111 4.02 0.11 -10.51
N CYS A 112 4.74 1.17 -10.14
CA CYS A 112 6.08 1.43 -10.66
C CYS A 112 7.07 0.32 -10.28
N LYS A 113 6.99 -0.26 -9.07
CA LYS A 113 7.80 -1.42 -8.67
C LYS A 113 7.56 -2.62 -9.58
N ALA A 114 6.32 -2.85 -10.00
CA ALA A 114 5.99 -3.94 -10.94
C ALA A 114 6.49 -3.65 -12.37
N GLU A 115 6.48 -2.38 -12.77
CA GLU A 115 6.95 -1.93 -14.09
C GLU A 115 8.48 -1.96 -14.21
N TYR A 116 9.20 -1.49 -13.18
CA TYR A 116 10.66 -1.43 -13.18
C TYR A 116 11.28 -2.64 -12.45
N LYS A 117 11.81 -3.62 -13.19
CA LYS A 117 12.41 -4.85 -12.63
C LYS A 117 13.56 -4.54 -11.66
N ASN A 118 14.41 -3.58 -12.01
CA ASN A 118 15.53 -3.13 -11.17
C ASN A 118 15.09 -2.00 -10.22
N SER A 119 14.06 -2.26 -9.41
CA SER A 119 13.61 -1.31 -8.40
C SER A 119 13.43 -1.98 -7.05
N ILE A 120 13.58 -1.22 -5.99
CA ILE A 120 13.41 -1.65 -4.61
C ILE A 120 12.37 -0.74 -3.98
N LEU A 121 11.30 -1.31 -3.45
CA LEU A 121 10.31 -0.58 -2.67
C LEU A 121 10.55 -0.85 -1.19
N LEU A 122 10.80 0.21 -0.44
CA LEU A 122 10.94 0.20 1.01
C LEU A 122 9.68 0.84 1.62
N GLU A 123 8.92 0.06 2.37
CA GLU A 123 7.81 0.55 3.19
C GLU A 123 8.38 0.84 4.59
N VAL A 124 8.51 2.13 4.92
CA VAL A 124 9.09 2.58 6.20
C VAL A 124 8.04 2.56 7.31
N THR A 125 8.48 2.21 8.50
CA THR A 125 7.66 2.26 9.73
C THR A 125 8.33 3.15 10.78
N SER A 126 7.55 3.58 11.78
CA SER A 126 8.10 4.32 12.93
C SER A 126 9.19 3.51 13.63
N GLY A 127 10.31 4.15 13.94
CA GLY A 127 11.48 3.49 14.54
C GLY A 127 12.48 2.89 13.55
N PHE A 128 12.33 3.15 12.26
CA PHE A 128 13.30 2.75 11.25
C PHE A 128 14.63 3.48 11.48
N THR A 129 15.70 2.72 11.70
CA THR A 129 17.06 3.25 11.93
C THR A 129 17.88 3.18 10.65
N PRO A 130 19.04 3.90 10.54
CA PRO A 130 19.97 3.74 9.42
C PRO A 130 20.39 2.27 9.20
N ARG A 131 20.58 1.53 10.30
CA ARG A 131 20.92 0.10 10.24
C ARG A 131 19.78 -0.74 9.66
N ALA A 132 18.53 -0.48 10.08
CA ALA A 132 17.35 -1.17 9.55
C ALA A 132 17.17 -0.90 8.06
N LEU A 133 17.38 0.35 7.65
CA LEU A 133 17.31 0.79 6.25
C LEU A 133 18.33 0.04 5.38
N MET A 134 19.61 -0.01 5.77
CA MET A 134 20.65 -0.72 5.02
C MET A 134 20.37 -2.23 4.96
N ARG A 135 19.88 -2.81 6.04
CA ARG A 135 19.46 -4.22 6.04
C ARG A 135 18.30 -4.49 5.09
N ALA A 136 17.29 -3.63 5.07
CA ALA A 136 16.16 -3.78 4.15
C ALA A 136 16.61 -3.74 2.68
N LEU A 137 17.54 -2.85 2.34
CA LEU A 137 18.14 -2.80 1.01
C LEU A 137 18.90 -4.08 0.70
N LEU A 138 19.80 -4.53 1.59
CA LEU A 138 20.62 -5.73 1.36
C LEU A 138 19.79 -7.01 1.30
N THR A 139 18.65 -7.09 1.99
CA THR A 139 17.74 -8.24 1.88
C THR A 139 17.28 -8.46 0.43
N VAL A 140 17.16 -7.39 -0.35
CA VAL A 140 16.79 -7.47 -1.77
C VAL A 140 18.02 -7.61 -2.68
N LEU A 141 19.07 -6.83 -2.40
CA LEU A 141 20.25 -6.75 -3.25
C LEU A 141 21.19 -7.96 -3.12
N LYS A 142 21.35 -8.47 -1.92
CA LYS A 142 22.29 -9.56 -1.57
C LYS A 142 21.71 -10.36 -0.40
N PRO A 143 20.74 -11.26 -0.61
CA PRO A 143 20.04 -11.97 0.47
C PRO A 143 20.95 -12.71 1.46
N ASP A 144 22.11 -13.17 0.99
CA ASP A 144 23.07 -13.95 1.78
C ASP A 144 24.13 -13.07 2.50
N TYR A 145 23.86 -11.77 2.69
CA TYR A 145 24.77 -10.89 3.40
C TYR A 145 24.95 -11.30 4.88
N GLY A 146 26.15 -11.02 5.45
CA GLY A 146 26.47 -11.35 6.85
C GLY A 146 25.58 -10.60 7.84
N ARG A 147 24.80 -11.31 8.65
CA ARG A 147 23.83 -10.72 9.60
C ARG A 147 24.46 -9.96 10.76
N SER A 148 25.74 -10.20 11.06
CA SER A 148 26.49 -9.56 12.15
C SER A 148 27.26 -8.30 11.76
N LEU A 149 27.11 -7.83 10.51
CA LEU A 149 27.80 -6.65 10.00
C LEU A 149 27.47 -5.39 10.83
N SER A 150 28.45 -4.50 11.00
CA SER A 150 28.24 -3.17 11.56
C SER A 150 27.41 -2.30 10.61
N THR A 151 26.90 -1.16 11.08
CA THR A 151 26.16 -0.22 10.20
C THR A 151 27.06 0.32 9.06
N ALA A 152 28.34 0.53 9.35
CA ALA A 152 29.31 0.98 8.36
C ALA A 152 29.57 -0.10 7.28
N ASP A 153 29.69 -1.36 7.69
CA ASP A 153 29.87 -2.47 6.74
C ASP A 153 28.61 -2.69 5.90
N LEU A 154 27.41 -2.59 6.50
CA LEU A 154 26.15 -2.67 5.76
C LEU A 154 26.06 -1.56 4.69
N MET A 155 26.46 -0.32 5.04
CA MET A 155 26.52 0.79 4.08
C MET A 155 27.50 0.48 2.93
N LYS A 156 28.68 -0.02 3.25
CA LYS A 156 29.69 -0.40 2.25
C LYS A 156 29.16 -1.47 1.30
N GLU A 157 28.53 -2.52 1.82
CA GLU A 157 27.94 -3.58 1.01
C GLU A 157 26.81 -3.03 0.11
N CYS A 158 25.94 -2.14 0.63
CA CYS A 158 24.92 -1.49 -0.19
C CYS A 158 25.55 -0.69 -1.35
N ILE A 159 26.59 0.09 -1.07
CA ILE A 159 27.32 0.86 -2.10
C ILE A 159 27.93 -0.07 -3.14
N GLU A 160 28.56 -1.16 -2.74
CA GLU A 160 29.15 -2.12 -3.67
C GLU A 160 28.10 -2.77 -4.58
N CYS A 161 26.95 -3.15 -4.03
CA CYS A 161 25.83 -3.73 -4.78
C CYS A 161 25.19 -2.74 -5.76
N LEU A 162 25.07 -1.47 -5.38
CA LEU A 162 24.35 -0.45 -6.16
C LEU A 162 25.25 0.29 -7.15
N ARG A 163 26.54 0.34 -6.90
CA ARG A 163 27.49 1.07 -7.76
C ARG A 163 27.46 0.52 -9.19
N LYS A 164 27.34 1.43 -10.16
CA LYS A 164 27.24 1.11 -11.60
C LYS A 164 26.02 0.27 -11.97
N THR A 165 24.98 0.32 -11.18
CA THR A 165 23.70 -0.30 -11.50
C THR A 165 22.65 0.75 -11.89
N GLU A 166 21.56 0.29 -12.48
CA GLU A 166 20.40 1.13 -12.83
C GLU A 166 19.24 0.91 -11.85
N TYR A 167 19.57 0.73 -10.57
CA TYR A 167 18.51 0.55 -9.57
C TYR A 167 17.74 1.84 -9.32
N LEU A 168 16.44 1.68 -9.09
CA LEU A 168 15.54 2.71 -8.59
C LEU A 168 15.10 2.33 -7.17
N ILE A 169 15.39 3.19 -6.20
CA ILE A 169 14.94 3.02 -4.82
C ILE A 169 13.70 3.89 -4.60
N LEU A 170 12.61 3.23 -4.23
CA LEU A 170 11.34 3.85 -3.89
C LEU A 170 11.15 3.72 -2.37
N VAL A 171 10.98 4.83 -1.67
CA VAL A 171 10.77 4.85 -0.22
C VAL A 171 9.37 5.37 0.06
N ASP A 172 8.48 4.52 0.57
CA ASP A 172 7.14 4.91 1.01
C ASP A 172 7.13 5.29 2.49
N GLU A 173 6.27 6.23 2.87
CA GLU A 173 6.20 6.82 4.20
C GLU A 173 7.53 7.44 4.68
N ALA A 174 8.29 8.02 3.75
CA ALA A 174 9.64 8.57 4.01
C ALA A 174 9.65 9.66 5.11
N GLU A 175 8.52 10.29 5.42
CA GLU A 175 8.38 11.23 6.54
C GLU A 175 8.54 10.58 7.92
N LEU A 176 8.54 9.25 7.99
CA LEU A 176 8.80 8.50 9.23
C LEU A 176 10.28 8.23 9.47
N LEU A 177 11.13 8.48 8.48
CA LEU A 177 12.58 8.33 8.63
C LEU A 177 13.15 9.41 9.54
N PRO A 178 13.96 9.02 10.56
CA PRO A 178 14.75 10.00 11.30
C PRO A 178 15.83 10.61 10.40
N TYR A 179 16.30 11.80 10.77
CA TYR A 179 17.33 12.50 9.99
C TYR A 179 18.56 11.64 9.65
N GLN A 180 19.06 10.86 10.62
CA GLN A 180 20.20 9.99 10.38
C GLN A 180 19.96 8.95 9.29
N ALA A 181 18.72 8.50 9.11
CA ALA A 181 18.37 7.57 8.04
C ALA A 181 18.23 8.28 6.68
N LEU A 182 17.69 9.50 6.66
CA LEU A 182 17.71 10.35 5.46
C LEU A 182 19.14 10.69 5.03
N GLU A 183 20.02 11.01 5.99
CA GLU A 183 21.43 11.27 5.74
C GLU A 183 22.16 10.01 5.22
N ALA A 184 21.81 8.82 5.71
CA ALA A 184 22.32 7.57 5.17
C ALA A 184 21.88 7.34 3.71
N LEU A 185 20.62 7.66 3.36
CA LEU A 185 20.15 7.61 1.96
C LEU A 185 20.88 8.63 1.08
N ARG A 186 21.10 9.85 1.58
CA ARG A 186 21.85 10.87 0.86
C ARG A 186 23.27 10.39 0.54
N ARG A 187 23.99 9.85 1.55
CA ARG A 187 25.34 9.32 1.35
C ARG A 187 25.36 8.15 0.39
N LEU A 188 24.36 7.26 0.47
CA LEU A 188 24.22 6.17 -0.48
C LEU A 188 24.05 6.71 -1.90
N TYR A 189 23.16 7.69 -2.08
CA TYR A 189 22.98 8.38 -3.36
C TYR A 189 24.27 9.02 -3.88
N ASP A 190 24.96 9.83 -3.06
CA ASP A 190 26.19 10.52 -3.44
C ASP A 190 27.32 9.53 -3.89
N MET A 191 27.29 8.29 -3.38
CA MET A 191 28.30 7.26 -3.67
C MET A 191 27.94 6.33 -4.83
N THR A 192 26.67 6.27 -5.22
CA THR A 192 26.16 5.28 -6.19
C THR A 192 25.42 5.89 -7.36
N GLU A 193 24.93 7.13 -7.21
CA GLU A 193 24.11 7.82 -8.22
C GLU A 193 22.90 6.99 -8.69
N VAL A 194 22.24 6.27 -7.76
CA VAL A 194 21.01 5.53 -8.08
C VAL A 194 19.80 6.46 -8.10
N GLY A 195 18.77 6.12 -8.87
CA GLY A 195 17.49 6.83 -8.79
C GLY A 195 16.86 6.65 -7.41
N LEU A 196 16.43 7.74 -6.77
CA LEU A 196 15.81 7.71 -5.45
C LEU A 196 14.51 8.52 -5.44
N VAL A 197 13.42 7.90 -5.03
CA VAL A 197 12.12 8.59 -4.83
C VAL A 197 11.72 8.48 -3.38
N LEU A 198 11.54 9.64 -2.73
CA LEU A 198 11.03 9.74 -1.37
C LEU A 198 9.55 10.12 -1.44
N ALA A 199 8.67 9.19 -1.09
CA ALA A 199 7.24 9.42 -1.07
C ALA A 199 6.71 9.49 0.37
N GLY A 200 5.83 10.46 0.64
CA GLY A 200 5.34 10.64 1.99
C GLY A 200 4.21 11.66 2.14
N LEU A 201 3.88 11.99 3.38
CA LEU A 201 2.97 13.08 3.71
C LEU A 201 3.63 14.46 3.42
N PRO A 202 2.86 15.55 3.29
CA PRO A 202 3.40 16.88 3.03
C PRO A 202 4.48 17.34 4.03
N ARG A 203 4.45 16.85 5.29
CA ARG A 203 5.48 17.12 6.30
C ARG A 203 6.88 16.61 5.91
N LEU A 204 6.98 15.68 4.94
CA LEU A 204 8.27 15.20 4.43
C LEU A 204 9.14 16.37 3.94
N SER A 205 8.54 17.39 3.32
CA SER A 205 9.25 18.57 2.85
C SER A 205 9.96 19.32 3.98
N GLY A 206 9.27 19.49 5.12
CA GLY A 206 9.86 20.08 6.31
C GLY A 206 10.98 19.21 6.88
N ASN A 207 10.79 17.88 6.94
CA ASN A 207 11.81 16.95 7.42
C ASN A 207 13.09 16.99 6.56
N LEU A 208 12.95 17.20 5.23
CA LEU A 208 14.10 17.31 4.32
C LEU A 208 14.83 18.64 4.43
N LEU A 209 14.15 19.72 4.82
CA LEU A 209 14.76 21.04 4.98
C LEU A 209 15.35 21.23 6.39
N GLY A 210 14.71 20.65 7.43
CA GLY A 210 14.96 20.93 8.84
C GLY A 210 14.28 22.23 9.31
N GLU A 211 14.09 22.39 10.61
CA GLU A 211 13.38 23.56 11.18
C GLU A 211 14.12 24.87 10.89
N ASP A 212 15.45 24.87 10.99
CA ASP A 212 16.33 26.04 10.73
C ASP A 212 17.19 25.87 9.46
N GLY A 213 16.79 24.96 8.54
CA GLY A 213 17.59 24.66 7.33
C GLY A 213 18.81 23.78 7.60
N GLU A 214 18.86 23.08 8.72
CA GLU A 214 20.01 22.22 9.12
C GLU A 214 20.21 21.06 8.13
N HIS A 215 19.17 20.69 7.37
CA HIS A 215 19.20 19.58 6.44
C HIS A 215 19.32 20.00 4.96
N VAL A 216 19.78 21.22 4.70
CA VAL A 216 19.97 21.79 3.34
C VAL A 216 20.75 20.84 2.42
N GLN A 217 21.65 20.03 2.94
CA GLN A 217 22.43 19.09 2.13
C GLN A 217 21.57 18.01 1.47
N MET A 218 20.54 17.50 2.14
CA MET A 218 19.60 16.56 1.55
C MET A 218 18.66 17.27 0.56
N TYR A 219 18.12 18.42 0.98
CA TYR A 219 17.19 19.21 0.18
C TYR A 219 17.84 19.66 -1.15
N SER A 220 19.10 20.08 -1.14
CA SER A 220 19.82 20.56 -2.33
C SER A 220 20.03 19.49 -3.42
N ARG A 221 19.85 18.23 -3.08
CA ARG A 221 19.97 17.10 -4.04
C ARG A 221 18.64 16.69 -4.67
N VAL A 222 17.53 17.24 -4.18
CA VAL A 222 16.21 16.98 -4.76
C VAL A 222 16.09 17.73 -6.08
N SER A 223 15.96 17.00 -7.17
CA SER A 223 15.85 17.56 -8.52
C SER A 223 14.41 17.95 -8.89
N GLN A 224 13.45 17.17 -8.43
CA GLN A 224 12.04 17.45 -8.69
C GLN A 224 11.17 17.15 -7.47
N TYR A 225 10.12 17.95 -7.34
CA TYR A 225 9.14 17.87 -6.29
C TYR A 225 7.74 17.84 -6.87
N LEU A 226 6.91 16.89 -6.45
CA LEU A 226 5.51 16.79 -6.87
C LEU A 226 4.61 16.64 -5.65
N ASP A 227 3.72 17.60 -5.44
CA ASP A 227 2.60 17.45 -4.51
C ASP A 227 1.35 17.00 -5.26
N LEU A 228 0.89 15.78 -5.01
CA LEU A 228 -0.32 15.26 -5.63
C LEU A 228 -1.59 15.97 -5.16
N ASN A 229 -1.61 16.58 -3.97
CA ASN A 229 -2.77 17.33 -3.50
C ASN A 229 -3.13 18.47 -4.46
N GLU A 230 -2.11 19.15 -5.01
CA GLU A 230 -2.29 20.23 -5.97
C GLU A 230 -2.69 19.73 -7.37
N LYS A 231 -2.39 18.49 -7.69
CA LYS A 231 -2.59 17.91 -9.03
C LYS A 231 -3.79 16.99 -9.13
N PHE A 232 -4.33 16.54 -7.99
CA PHE A 232 -5.50 15.66 -7.95
C PHE A 232 -6.77 16.45 -8.17
N ALA A 233 -7.24 16.45 -9.41
CA ALA A 233 -8.43 17.19 -9.84
C ALA A 233 -9.71 16.37 -9.64
N ARG A 234 -10.85 17.02 -9.64
CA ARG A 234 -12.18 16.38 -9.62
C ARG A 234 -12.31 15.31 -10.70
N ARG A 235 -11.83 15.55 -11.91
CA ARG A 235 -11.84 14.58 -13.02
C ARG A 235 -11.10 13.29 -12.70
N ASP A 236 -10.01 13.35 -11.91
CA ASP A 236 -9.25 12.17 -11.50
C ASP A 236 -10.08 11.32 -10.52
N PHE A 237 -10.78 11.99 -9.60
CA PHE A 237 -11.72 11.34 -8.69
C PHE A 237 -12.85 10.65 -9.44
N ASP A 238 -13.48 11.37 -10.39
CA ASP A 238 -14.60 10.83 -11.17
C ASP A 238 -14.18 9.63 -12.02
N ALA A 239 -12.98 9.67 -12.63
CA ALA A 239 -12.42 8.52 -13.35
C ALA A 239 -12.24 7.29 -12.45
N ILE A 240 -11.79 7.50 -11.20
CA ILE A 240 -11.66 6.42 -10.21
C ILE A 240 -13.03 5.89 -9.80
N VAL A 241 -14.02 6.79 -9.57
CA VAL A 241 -15.39 6.40 -9.22
C VAL A 241 -15.99 5.52 -10.30
N VAL A 242 -15.96 5.95 -11.57
CA VAL A 242 -16.51 5.19 -12.69
C VAL A 242 -15.83 3.83 -12.85
N ARG A 243 -14.53 3.75 -12.57
CA ARG A 243 -13.80 2.48 -12.61
C ARG A 243 -14.15 1.55 -11.46
N MET A 244 -14.43 2.09 -10.27
CA MET A 244 -14.83 1.32 -9.09
C MET A 244 -16.30 0.94 -9.09
N MET A 245 -17.15 1.80 -9.63
CA MET A 245 -18.61 1.68 -9.67
C MET A 245 -19.10 2.10 -11.06
N PRO A 246 -19.12 1.18 -12.03
CA PRO A 246 -19.60 1.48 -13.39
C PRO A 246 -21.03 2.01 -13.45
N GLU A 247 -21.85 1.72 -12.43
CA GLU A 247 -23.22 2.20 -12.26
C GLU A 247 -23.30 3.70 -11.90
N ALA A 248 -22.17 4.32 -11.48
CA ALA A 248 -22.09 5.75 -11.17
C ALA A 248 -22.05 6.62 -12.43
N VAL A 249 -23.00 6.39 -13.35
CA VAL A 249 -23.13 7.15 -14.61
C VAL A 249 -23.63 8.55 -14.31
N ASP A 250 -24.53 8.70 -13.31
CA ASP A 250 -25.13 9.96 -12.96
C ASP A 250 -24.18 10.87 -12.18
N ASP A 251 -24.20 12.17 -12.54
CA ASP A 251 -23.42 13.19 -11.83
C ASP A 251 -23.78 13.27 -10.36
N GLU A 252 -25.05 13.03 -10.01
CA GLU A 252 -25.52 13.05 -8.64
C GLU A 252 -24.84 11.98 -7.77
N ILE A 253 -24.66 10.78 -8.30
CA ILE A 253 -23.94 9.70 -7.59
C ILE A 253 -22.49 10.11 -7.37
N ARG A 254 -21.83 10.63 -8.42
CA ARG A 254 -20.43 11.06 -8.33
C ARG A 254 -20.23 12.20 -7.34
N GLU A 255 -21.16 13.17 -7.33
CA GLU A 255 -21.14 14.27 -6.38
C GLU A 255 -21.28 13.80 -4.95
N LEU A 256 -22.23 12.91 -4.68
CA LEU A 256 -22.47 12.36 -3.35
C LEU A 256 -21.24 11.56 -2.84
N LEU A 257 -20.66 10.73 -3.69
CA LEU A 257 -19.43 9.98 -3.37
C LEU A 257 -18.24 10.94 -3.12
N TYR A 258 -18.11 12.00 -3.92
CA TYR A 258 -17.06 13.00 -3.75
C TYR A 258 -17.17 13.73 -2.42
N LEU A 259 -18.37 14.21 -2.07
CA LEU A 259 -18.63 14.89 -0.79
C LEU A 259 -18.36 13.96 0.41
N CYS A 260 -18.80 12.71 0.32
CA CYS A 260 -18.63 11.74 1.41
C CYS A 260 -17.18 11.25 1.55
N ALA A 261 -16.47 11.06 0.44
CA ALA A 261 -15.08 10.60 0.46
C ALA A 261 -14.09 11.70 0.87
N GLY A 262 -14.39 12.99 0.61
CA GLY A 262 -13.53 14.10 0.97
C GLY A 262 -12.16 14.02 0.31
N HIS A 263 -12.08 13.79 -1.01
CA HIS A 263 -10.84 13.60 -1.80
C HIS A 263 -10.00 12.37 -1.40
N ASN A 264 -10.49 11.51 -0.51
CA ASN A 264 -9.73 10.37 -0.01
C ASN A 264 -10.15 9.08 -0.73
N ILE A 265 -9.27 8.53 -1.56
CA ILE A 265 -9.54 7.32 -2.38
C ILE A 265 -9.72 6.08 -1.50
N ARG A 266 -9.00 5.97 -0.39
CA ARG A 266 -9.19 4.87 0.57
C ARG A 266 -10.59 4.92 1.18
N ARG A 267 -11.06 6.13 1.50
CA ARG A 267 -12.43 6.32 2.02
C ARG A 267 -13.48 6.05 0.94
N LEU A 268 -13.25 6.51 -0.30
CA LEU A 268 -14.09 6.16 -1.45
C LEU A 268 -14.21 4.65 -1.61
N LEU A 269 -13.10 3.92 -1.61
CA LEU A 269 -13.07 2.47 -1.73
C LEU A 269 -13.94 1.79 -0.66
N ASN A 270 -13.87 2.26 0.59
CA ASN A 270 -14.67 1.72 1.68
C ASN A 270 -16.17 2.04 1.51
N ILE A 271 -16.49 3.23 1.01
CA ILE A 271 -17.89 3.61 0.71
C ILE A 271 -18.45 2.71 -0.40
N VAL A 272 -17.74 2.57 -1.49
CA VAL A 272 -18.18 1.75 -2.62
C VAL A 272 -18.37 0.28 -2.20
N ARG A 273 -17.44 -0.29 -1.44
CA ARG A 273 -17.62 -1.65 -0.87
C ARG A 273 -18.88 -1.77 -0.04
N GLY A 274 -19.15 -0.79 0.82
CA GLY A 274 -20.33 -0.80 1.66
C GLY A 274 -21.64 -0.62 0.89
N VAL A 275 -21.63 0.13 -0.20
CA VAL A 275 -22.79 0.25 -1.10
C VAL A 275 -23.10 -1.09 -1.77
N TYR A 276 -22.10 -1.80 -2.27
CA TYR A 276 -22.31 -3.13 -2.85
C TYR A 276 -22.77 -4.15 -1.81
N ASP A 277 -22.18 -4.16 -0.61
CA ASP A 277 -22.61 -5.03 0.48
C ASP A 277 -24.07 -4.76 0.90
N LEU A 278 -24.45 -3.48 0.95
CA LEU A 278 -25.84 -3.10 1.25
C LEU A 278 -26.80 -3.56 0.14
N SER A 279 -26.42 -3.37 -1.13
CA SER A 279 -27.17 -3.81 -2.30
C SER A 279 -27.40 -5.32 -2.29
N ASP A 280 -26.36 -6.10 -1.98
CA ASP A 280 -26.43 -7.57 -1.91
C ASP A 280 -27.36 -8.04 -0.79
N LYS A 281 -27.27 -7.44 0.40
CA LYS A 281 -28.12 -7.79 1.55
C LYS A 281 -29.58 -7.43 1.34
N ALA A 282 -29.87 -6.38 0.58
CA ALA A 282 -31.21 -5.90 0.31
C ALA A 282 -31.81 -6.48 -0.99
N ASP A 283 -31.07 -7.30 -1.74
CA ASP A 283 -31.40 -7.75 -3.08
C ASP A 283 -31.83 -6.59 -3.99
N ALA A 284 -31.12 -5.47 -3.86
CA ALA A 284 -31.43 -4.22 -4.55
C ALA A 284 -30.41 -3.92 -5.64
N VAL A 285 -30.80 -3.12 -6.62
CA VAL A 285 -29.87 -2.64 -7.66
C VAL A 285 -28.98 -1.52 -7.10
N VAL A 286 -27.70 -1.57 -7.44
CA VAL A 286 -26.76 -0.49 -7.13
C VAL A 286 -27.16 0.77 -7.90
N GLY A 287 -27.44 1.86 -7.18
CA GLY A 287 -27.87 3.11 -7.76
C GLY A 287 -27.93 4.23 -6.72
N ILE A 288 -28.53 5.37 -7.09
CA ILE A 288 -28.57 6.56 -6.21
C ILE A 288 -29.24 6.27 -4.86
N GLY A 289 -30.26 5.42 -4.83
CA GLY A 289 -30.97 5.05 -3.59
C GLY A 289 -30.07 4.33 -2.60
N THR A 290 -29.36 3.28 -3.04
CA THR A 290 -28.43 2.51 -2.20
C THR A 290 -27.24 3.36 -1.77
N VAL A 291 -26.71 4.23 -2.65
CA VAL A 291 -25.63 5.17 -2.31
C VAL A 291 -26.07 6.16 -1.24
N ARG A 292 -27.24 6.78 -1.38
CA ARG A 292 -27.80 7.71 -0.37
C ARG A 292 -28.02 7.01 0.97
N GLU A 293 -28.61 5.83 0.95
CA GLU A 293 -28.86 5.08 2.18
C GLU A 293 -27.56 4.78 2.92
N TYR A 294 -26.55 4.27 2.22
CA TYR A 294 -25.26 3.94 2.84
C TYR A 294 -24.52 5.18 3.36
N THR A 295 -24.48 6.26 2.58
CA THR A 295 -23.80 7.50 2.98
C THR A 295 -24.50 8.19 4.14
N ASN A 296 -25.84 8.14 4.22
CA ASN A 296 -26.59 8.65 5.37
C ASN A 296 -26.29 7.85 6.65
N LYS A 297 -26.19 6.52 6.58
CA LYS A 297 -25.74 5.68 7.71
C LYS A 297 -24.35 6.09 8.21
N LEU A 298 -23.43 6.36 7.31
CA LEU A 298 -22.06 6.82 7.67
C LEU A 298 -22.06 8.20 8.34
N MET A 299 -22.84 9.16 7.81
CA MET A 299 -22.92 10.51 8.36
C MET A 299 -23.59 10.54 9.74
N ASN A 300 -24.61 9.74 9.95
CA ASN A 300 -25.31 9.65 11.25
C ASN A 300 -24.42 9.00 12.32
N ASN A 301 -23.66 7.96 11.98
CA ASN A 301 -22.70 7.33 12.88
C ASN A 301 -21.54 8.27 13.27
N SER A 302 -21.14 9.19 12.40
CA SER A 302 -20.10 10.20 12.71
C SER A 302 -20.61 11.30 13.64
N LYS A 303 -21.87 11.70 13.55
CA LYS A 303 -22.52 12.67 14.46
C LYS A 303 -22.76 12.12 15.86
N GLY A 304 -23.01 10.82 15.99
CA GLY A 304 -23.20 10.14 17.28
C GLY A 304 -21.92 10.07 18.12
N LYS A 305 -20.74 9.94 17.48
CA LYS A 305 -19.45 9.89 18.19
C LYS A 305 -18.98 11.25 18.74
N ASN A 306 -19.40 12.37 18.15
CA ASN A 306 -19.05 13.69 18.64
C ASN A 306 -19.90 14.17 19.84
N LYS A 307 -20.97 13.43 20.19
CA LYS A 307 -21.79 13.75 21.38
C LYS A 307 -21.37 13.01 22.65
N SER A 308 -20.49 12.00 22.55
CA SER A 308 -20.02 11.20 23.69
C SER A 308 -18.63 11.60 24.21
N SER A 309 -18.01 12.65 23.67
CA SER A 309 -16.68 13.14 24.10
C SER A 309 -16.73 14.51 24.82
N VAL A 310 -17.93 14.91 25.30
CA VAL A 310 -18.10 16.07 26.18
C VAL A 310 -18.84 15.59 27.43
N HIS A 311 -18.09 14.94 28.30
CA HIS A 311 -18.38 14.85 29.76
C HIS A 311 -17.06 14.61 30.48
#